data_8feb79356b893bb7dfec30110097730e
#
_entry.id   8feb79356b893bb7dfec30110097730e
#
_cell.length_a   1.000
_cell.length_b   1.000
_cell.length_c   1.000
_cell.angle_alpha   90.00
_cell.angle_beta   90.00
_cell.angle_gamma   90.00
#
_symmetry.space_group_name_H-M   'P 1'
#
loop_
_entity.id
_entity.type
_entity.pdbx_description
1 polymer ?
#
loop_
_entity_poly.entity_id
_entity_poly.type
_entity_poly.pdbx_seq_one_letter_code
_entity_poly.pdbx_strand_id
1 'polypeptide(L)'
;QFVNFPFDLYKDCSRWVPPLLSDFRSNLNRSKHPYYQHSDADFFVVEENGRILGRVAALENKNYNQFRESRAAFLGYFEAVEDQEVANMLITAVSDWATKRNLNQLIGPRGVNGLDGSVLVDGFEQDPALTISYNFPYYDQLLKNRGLEKRTDYLSGYLPADYILPTRILEIAERVKQRRGYWVKSFSSKRELKKWIPRILVVYEEAFSQTGSYYPPTEAEIERML
;
A
#
# COMPACT_ATOMS: atom_id res chain seq x y z
N GLN A 1 -15.91 -13.06 5.63
CA GLN A 1 -16.25 -11.79 6.31
C GLN A 1 -15.21 -10.71 6.02
N PHE A 2 -13.98 -10.84 6.48
CA PHE A 2 -12.91 -9.83 6.31
C PHE A 2 -12.73 -9.31 4.88
N VAL A 3 -12.74 -10.20 3.88
CA VAL A 3 -12.55 -9.86 2.45
C VAL A 3 -13.73 -9.08 1.88
N ASN A 4 -14.95 -9.42 2.30
CA ASN A 4 -16.18 -8.91 1.69
C ASN A 4 -16.65 -7.58 2.31
N PHE A 5 -16.23 -7.26 3.53
CA PHE A 5 -16.71 -6.08 4.26
C PHE A 5 -16.63 -4.77 3.46
N PRO A 6 -15.57 -4.43 2.71
CA PRO A 6 -15.53 -3.19 1.94
C PRO A 6 -16.62 -3.11 0.85
N PHE A 7 -17.00 -4.24 0.27
CA PHE A 7 -18.06 -4.27 -0.74
C PHE A 7 -19.43 -3.89 -0.15
N ASP A 8 -19.65 -4.24 1.12
CA ASP A 8 -20.85 -3.84 1.85
C ASP A 8 -20.75 -2.38 2.32
N LEU A 9 -19.58 -1.96 2.79
CA LEU A 9 -19.32 -0.61 3.28
C LEU A 9 -19.46 0.44 2.17
N TYR A 10 -18.88 0.17 1.00
CA TYR A 10 -18.82 1.10 -0.14
C TYR A 10 -19.88 0.84 -1.21
N LYS A 11 -20.89 0.00 -0.95
CA LYS A 11 -21.91 -0.41 -1.95
C LYS A 11 -22.59 0.75 -2.67
N ASP A 12 -22.80 1.87 -1.96
CA ASP A 12 -23.45 3.07 -2.46
C ASP A 12 -22.44 4.18 -2.85
N CYS A 13 -21.13 3.88 -2.84
CA CYS A 13 -20.07 4.80 -3.20
C CYS A 13 -19.61 4.55 -4.65
N SER A 14 -20.07 5.38 -5.57
CA SER A 14 -19.76 5.25 -7.01
C SER A 14 -18.28 5.45 -7.35
N ARG A 15 -17.52 6.09 -6.48
CA ARG A 15 -16.09 6.37 -6.69
C ARG A 15 -15.18 5.30 -6.13
N TRP A 16 -15.70 4.43 -5.28
CA TRP A 16 -14.87 3.35 -4.76
C TRP A 16 -14.61 2.29 -5.84
N VAL A 17 -13.34 2.07 -6.14
CA VAL A 17 -12.90 1.04 -7.09
C VAL A 17 -12.55 -0.23 -6.31
N PRO A 18 -13.32 -1.30 -6.43
CA PRO A 18 -13.05 -2.53 -5.70
C PRO A 18 -11.75 -3.18 -6.16
N PRO A 19 -10.95 -3.75 -5.24
CA PRO A 19 -9.80 -4.53 -5.61
C PRO A 19 -10.22 -5.82 -6.33
N LEU A 20 -9.34 -6.36 -7.17
CA LEU A 20 -9.53 -7.69 -7.74
C LEU A 20 -9.54 -8.73 -6.61
N LEU A 21 -10.67 -9.40 -6.41
CA LEU A 21 -10.86 -10.37 -5.33
C LEU A 21 -9.84 -11.52 -5.35
N SER A 22 -9.43 -11.96 -6.55
CA SER A 22 -8.38 -12.97 -6.72
C SER A 22 -7.07 -12.52 -6.08
N ASP A 23 -6.64 -11.30 -6.38
CA ASP A 23 -5.39 -10.73 -5.92
C ASP A 23 -5.44 -10.44 -4.43
N PHE A 24 -6.56 -9.87 -3.97
CA PHE A 24 -6.76 -9.62 -2.55
C PHE A 24 -6.71 -10.91 -1.72
N ARG A 25 -7.42 -11.96 -2.15
CA ARG A 25 -7.35 -13.29 -1.51
C ARG A 25 -5.95 -13.91 -1.57
N SER A 26 -5.24 -13.69 -2.68
CA SER A 26 -3.86 -14.14 -2.83
C SER A 26 -2.93 -13.44 -1.84
N ASN A 27 -3.11 -12.13 -1.60
CA ASN A 27 -2.33 -11.36 -0.61
C ASN A 27 -2.55 -11.85 0.83
N LEU A 28 -3.74 -12.36 1.15
CA LEU A 28 -4.05 -12.91 2.47
C LEU A 28 -3.65 -14.38 2.64
N ASN A 29 -3.22 -15.04 1.58
CA ASN A 29 -2.88 -16.46 1.62
C ASN A 29 -1.49 -16.69 2.19
N ARG A 30 -1.43 -17.09 3.48
CA ARG A 30 -0.19 -17.31 4.22
C ARG A 30 0.72 -18.39 3.62
N SER A 31 0.16 -19.36 2.90
CA SER A 31 0.93 -20.45 2.31
C SER A 31 1.54 -20.12 0.95
N LYS A 32 1.07 -19.05 0.28
CA LYS A 32 1.46 -18.71 -1.09
C LYS A 32 2.15 -17.37 -1.22
N HIS A 33 1.79 -16.40 -0.39
CA HIS A 33 2.36 -15.04 -0.51
C HIS A 33 3.75 -14.98 0.12
N PRO A 34 4.79 -14.51 -0.60
CA PRO A 34 6.19 -14.49 -0.12
C PRO A 34 6.40 -13.67 1.15
N TYR A 35 5.58 -12.67 1.40
CA TYR A 35 5.59 -11.90 2.65
C TYR A 35 5.62 -12.79 3.90
N TYR A 36 4.83 -13.87 3.92
CA TYR A 36 4.73 -14.76 5.09
C TYR A 36 5.91 -15.72 5.25
N GLN A 37 6.88 -15.72 4.34
CA GLN A 37 8.13 -16.48 4.53
C GLN A 37 9.04 -15.81 5.56
N HIS A 38 8.93 -14.50 5.75
CA HIS A 38 9.77 -13.73 6.67
C HIS A 38 8.98 -12.87 7.67
N SER A 39 7.68 -12.73 7.52
CA SER A 39 6.86 -11.75 8.23
C SER A 39 5.55 -12.35 8.70
N ASP A 40 4.82 -11.63 9.56
CA ASP A 40 3.56 -12.08 10.15
C ASP A 40 2.44 -11.09 9.97
N ALA A 41 1.20 -11.61 9.96
CA ALA A 41 -0.01 -10.80 9.98
C ALA A 41 -1.14 -11.53 10.71
N ASP A 42 -1.97 -10.78 11.43
CA ASP A 42 -3.26 -11.25 11.93
C ASP A 42 -4.37 -10.30 11.49
N PHE A 43 -5.59 -10.86 11.35
CA PHE A 43 -6.73 -10.18 10.76
C PHE A 43 -7.87 -10.14 11.76
N PHE A 44 -8.40 -8.94 12.01
CA PHE A 44 -9.43 -8.67 12.99
C PHE A 44 -10.67 -8.07 12.33
N VAL A 45 -11.83 -8.37 12.87
CA VAL A 45 -13.11 -7.74 12.52
C VAL A 45 -13.82 -7.33 13.81
N VAL A 46 -14.58 -6.25 13.75
CA VAL A 46 -15.58 -5.88 14.75
C VAL A 46 -16.93 -6.33 14.22
N GLU A 47 -17.64 -7.11 15.01
CA GLU A 47 -18.94 -7.66 14.69
C GLU A 47 -19.95 -7.30 15.78
N GLU A 48 -21.13 -6.89 15.37
CA GLU A 48 -22.28 -6.68 16.25
C GLU A 48 -23.53 -7.32 15.64
N ASN A 49 -24.19 -8.18 16.39
CA ASN A 49 -25.43 -8.87 15.98
C ASN A 49 -25.34 -9.57 14.60
N GLY A 50 -24.19 -10.17 14.30
CA GLY A 50 -23.92 -10.86 13.03
C GLY A 50 -23.53 -9.95 11.86
N ARG A 51 -23.44 -8.63 12.09
CA ARG A 51 -23.02 -7.64 11.10
C ARG A 51 -21.58 -7.20 11.38
N ILE A 52 -20.74 -7.20 10.34
CA ILE A 52 -19.40 -6.63 10.44
C ILE A 52 -19.51 -5.10 10.36
N LEU A 53 -18.84 -4.42 11.30
CA LEU A 53 -18.78 -2.97 11.40
C LEU A 53 -17.40 -2.41 11.05
N GLY A 54 -16.36 -3.25 11.08
CA GLY A 54 -15.03 -2.85 10.69
C GLY A 54 -14.07 -4.02 10.57
N ARG A 55 -12.93 -3.77 9.92
CA ARG A 55 -11.84 -4.72 9.78
C ARG A 55 -10.48 -4.03 9.88
N VAL A 56 -9.47 -4.77 10.27
CA VAL A 56 -8.08 -4.34 10.27
C VAL A 56 -7.14 -5.54 10.25
N ALA A 57 -5.97 -5.38 9.67
CA ALA A 57 -4.87 -6.31 9.83
C ALA A 57 -3.75 -5.69 10.68
N ALA A 58 -3.19 -6.48 11.59
CA ALA A 58 -1.92 -6.19 12.23
C ALA A 58 -0.81 -6.90 11.44
N LEU A 59 0.19 -6.16 11.01
CA LEU A 59 1.26 -6.68 10.16
C LEU A 59 2.61 -6.37 10.81
N GLU A 60 3.54 -7.32 10.76
CA GLU A 60 4.96 -7.11 11.06
C GLU A 60 5.78 -7.47 9.84
N ASN A 61 6.48 -6.52 9.23
CA ASN A 61 7.46 -6.79 8.19
C ASN A 61 8.85 -6.84 8.82
N LYS A 62 9.36 -8.05 9.07
CA LYS A 62 10.66 -8.25 9.74
C LYS A 62 11.82 -7.75 8.91
N ASN A 63 11.77 -7.89 7.57
CA ASN A 63 12.80 -7.36 6.69
C ASN A 63 12.84 -5.83 6.71
N TYR A 64 11.66 -5.18 6.73
CA TYR A 64 11.57 -3.74 6.92
C TYR A 64 12.15 -3.32 8.27
N ASN A 65 11.75 -3.98 9.35
CA ASN A 65 12.22 -3.66 10.69
C ASN A 65 13.73 -3.84 10.83
N GLN A 66 14.29 -4.89 10.25
CA GLN A 66 15.73 -5.12 10.22
C GLN A 66 16.46 -4.04 9.40
N PHE A 67 15.98 -3.75 8.19
CA PHE A 67 16.60 -2.75 7.31
C PHE A 67 16.54 -1.33 7.88
N ARG A 68 15.44 -0.98 8.56
CA ARG A 68 15.21 0.35 9.15
C ARG A 68 15.64 0.46 10.61
N GLU A 69 16.20 -0.58 11.19
CA GLU A 69 16.55 -0.62 12.63
C GLU A 69 15.36 -0.19 13.50
N SER A 70 14.16 -0.64 13.15
CA SER A 70 12.90 -0.24 13.76
C SER A 70 12.15 -1.41 14.38
N ARG A 71 11.13 -1.12 15.19
CA ARG A 71 10.19 -2.07 15.76
C ARG A 71 8.77 -1.64 15.44
N ALA A 72 8.47 -1.57 14.14
CA ALA A 72 7.19 -1.11 13.62
C ALA A 72 6.22 -2.28 13.39
N ALA A 73 4.98 -2.10 13.84
CA ALA A 73 3.81 -2.79 13.35
C ALA A 73 3.11 -1.93 12.31
N PHE A 74 2.40 -2.56 11.38
CA PHE A 74 1.63 -1.84 10.39
C PHE A 74 0.13 -2.07 10.59
N LEU A 75 -0.63 -0.98 10.55
CA LEU A 75 -2.09 -0.97 10.51
C LEU A 75 -2.50 -1.23 9.05
N GLY A 76 -2.91 -2.44 8.74
CA GLY A 76 -3.26 -2.84 7.36
C GLY A 76 -4.76 -2.93 7.14
N TYR A 77 -5.21 -2.65 5.91
CA TYR A 77 -6.60 -2.87 5.49
C TYR A 77 -7.66 -2.29 6.43
N PHE A 78 -7.35 -1.16 7.06
CA PHE A 78 -8.28 -0.50 7.98
C PHE A 78 -9.51 -0.01 7.23
N GLU A 79 -10.67 -0.53 7.63
CA GLU A 79 -11.97 -0.14 7.13
C GLU A 79 -12.97 -0.18 8.30
N ALA A 80 -13.77 0.86 8.45
CA ALA A 80 -14.75 0.98 9.51
C ALA A 80 -15.98 1.77 9.06
N VAL A 81 -17.13 1.49 9.64
CA VAL A 81 -18.29 2.41 9.62
C VAL A 81 -17.93 3.70 10.36
N GLU A 82 -18.71 4.76 10.17
CA GLU A 82 -18.51 6.05 10.89
C GLU A 82 -18.89 5.90 12.37
N ASP A 83 -18.03 5.20 13.09
CA ASP A 83 -18.17 4.95 14.53
C ASP A 83 -16.79 4.92 15.20
N GLN A 84 -16.60 5.82 16.18
CA GLN A 84 -15.32 5.95 16.88
C GLN A 84 -15.02 4.73 17.76
N GLU A 85 -16.04 4.07 18.34
CA GLU A 85 -15.82 2.90 19.18
C GLU A 85 -15.36 1.71 18.34
N VAL A 86 -15.92 1.53 17.14
CA VAL A 86 -15.44 0.53 16.18
C VAL A 86 -13.97 0.77 15.82
N ALA A 87 -13.61 2.01 15.49
CA ALA A 87 -12.22 2.37 15.22
C ALA A 87 -11.31 2.14 16.45
N ASN A 88 -11.79 2.48 17.64
CA ASN A 88 -11.07 2.25 18.90
C ASN A 88 -10.77 0.76 19.11
N MET A 89 -11.75 -0.10 18.92
CA MET A 89 -11.60 -1.56 19.07
C MET A 89 -10.58 -2.12 18.07
N LEU A 90 -10.64 -1.70 16.81
CA LEU A 90 -9.72 -2.14 15.76
C LEU A 90 -8.29 -1.71 16.05
N ILE A 91 -8.06 -0.45 16.37
CA ILE A 91 -6.72 0.09 16.65
C ILE A 91 -6.15 -0.52 17.94
N THR A 92 -6.98 -0.75 18.96
CA THR A 92 -6.57 -1.44 20.19
C THR A 92 -6.12 -2.87 19.88
N ALA A 93 -6.86 -3.63 19.08
CA ALA A 93 -6.47 -4.99 18.70
C ALA A 93 -5.09 -5.03 18.01
N VAL A 94 -4.80 -4.08 17.11
CA VAL A 94 -3.48 -3.97 16.46
C VAL A 94 -2.40 -3.56 17.46
N SER A 95 -2.70 -2.63 18.37
CA SER A 95 -1.75 -2.16 19.39
C SER A 95 -1.37 -3.26 20.37
N ASP A 96 -2.35 -4.05 20.82
CA ASP A 96 -2.13 -5.20 21.71
C ASP A 96 -1.32 -6.29 21.01
N TRP A 97 -1.62 -6.55 19.74
CA TRP A 97 -0.87 -7.48 18.91
C TRP A 97 0.59 -7.05 18.74
N ALA A 98 0.83 -5.75 18.51
CA ALA A 98 2.16 -5.16 18.39
C ALA A 98 2.93 -5.24 19.72
N THR A 99 2.30 -4.89 20.84
CA THR A 99 2.89 -4.92 22.18
C THR A 99 3.36 -6.33 22.55
N LYS A 100 2.56 -7.35 22.27
CA LYS A 100 2.92 -8.77 22.52
C LYS A 100 4.16 -9.23 21.74
N ARG A 101 4.53 -8.49 20.67
CA ARG A 101 5.71 -8.74 19.82
C ARG A 101 6.86 -7.77 20.06
N ASN A 102 6.78 -6.95 21.11
CA ASN A 102 7.74 -5.89 21.43
C ASN A 102 7.92 -4.86 20.30
N LEU A 103 6.89 -4.64 19.49
CA LEU A 103 6.84 -3.57 18.50
C LEU A 103 6.32 -2.31 19.19
N ASN A 104 6.94 -1.16 18.92
CA ASN A 104 6.69 0.09 19.64
C ASN A 104 6.25 1.26 18.74
N GLN A 105 6.06 0.99 17.46
CA GLN A 105 5.53 1.96 16.50
C GLN A 105 4.35 1.33 15.76
N LEU A 106 3.32 2.12 15.50
CA LEU A 106 2.22 1.76 14.61
C LEU A 106 2.22 2.68 13.41
N ILE A 107 2.34 2.13 12.21
CA ILE A 107 2.40 2.85 10.93
C ILE A 107 1.28 2.35 10.04
N GLY A 108 0.55 3.25 9.38
CA GLY A 108 -0.50 2.84 8.46
C GLY A 108 -1.42 3.97 8.02
N PRO A 109 -2.44 3.66 7.25
CA PRO A 109 -2.80 2.32 6.73
C PRO A 109 -1.78 1.78 5.72
N ARG A 110 -1.54 0.45 5.72
CA ARG A 110 -0.63 -0.20 4.76
C ARG A 110 -0.93 -1.69 4.63
N GLY A 111 -1.01 -2.21 3.40
CA GLY A 111 -1.19 -3.64 3.15
C GLY A 111 0.13 -4.43 3.09
N VAL A 112 0.03 -5.74 2.83
CA VAL A 112 1.20 -6.64 2.75
C VAL A 112 2.16 -6.29 1.62
N ASN A 113 1.67 -5.71 0.53
CA ASN A 113 2.51 -5.26 -0.60
C ASN A 113 3.26 -3.95 -0.30
N GLY A 114 2.99 -3.33 0.83
CA GLY A 114 3.66 -2.11 1.27
C GLY A 114 3.25 -0.82 0.56
N LEU A 115 2.48 -0.91 -0.51
CA LEU A 115 1.96 0.23 -1.27
C LEU A 115 0.45 0.42 -1.07
N ASP A 116 -0.23 -0.61 -0.55
CA ASP A 116 -1.66 -0.60 -0.36
C ASP A 116 -2.01 0.15 0.93
N GLY A 117 -2.71 1.23 0.80
CA GLY A 117 -3.27 1.94 1.93
C GLY A 117 -2.72 3.35 2.12
N SER A 118 -3.63 4.25 2.26
CA SER A 118 -3.45 5.65 2.61
C SER A 118 -4.79 6.17 3.12
N VAL A 119 -4.79 7.33 3.76
CA VAL A 119 -6.01 8.04 4.10
C VAL A 119 -6.20 9.15 3.10
N LEU A 120 -7.31 9.11 2.35
CA LEU A 120 -7.71 10.20 1.48
C LEU A 120 -8.14 11.39 2.36
N VAL A 121 -7.56 12.55 2.14
CA VAL A 121 -7.82 13.77 2.93
C VAL A 121 -8.29 14.93 2.05
N ASP A 122 -8.10 14.82 0.75
CA ASP A 122 -8.52 15.81 -0.24
C ASP A 122 -8.78 15.13 -1.58
N GLY A 123 -9.64 15.72 -2.43
CA GLY A 123 -9.98 15.17 -3.75
C GLY A 123 -11.05 14.07 -3.72
N PHE A 124 -11.95 14.08 -2.74
CA PHE A 124 -13.04 13.08 -2.60
C PHE A 124 -14.00 13.06 -3.80
N GLU A 125 -14.03 14.13 -4.58
CA GLU A 125 -14.82 14.25 -5.80
C GLU A 125 -14.13 13.65 -7.04
N GLN A 126 -12.85 13.25 -6.92
CA GLN A 126 -12.09 12.67 -8.03
C GLN A 126 -12.21 11.15 -8.04
N ASP A 127 -12.16 10.56 -9.23
CA ASP A 127 -12.08 9.12 -9.37
C ASP A 127 -10.66 8.64 -9.10
N PRO A 128 -10.45 7.68 -8.19
CA PRO A 128 -9.12 7.19 -7.88
C PRO A 128 -8.53 6.40 -9.05
N ALA A 129 -7.22 6.50 -9.24
CA ALA A 129 -6.53 5.61 -10.14
C ALA A 129 -6.53 4.16 -9.59
N LEU A 130 -6.34 3.19 -10.47
CA LEU A 130 -6.22 1.79 -10.05
C LEU A 130 -5.13 1.64 -8.98
N THR A 131 -5.43 0.93 -7.91
CA THR A 131 -4.58 0.70 -6.72
C THR A 131 -4.43 1.88 -5.76
N ILE A 132 -5.00 3.04 -6.07
CA ILE A 132 -5.05 4.14 -5.11
C ILE A 132 -6.25 3.96 -4.19
N SER A 133 -6.00 4.04 -2.88
CA SER A 133 -7.04 3.88 -1.88
C SER A 133 -8.05 5.02 -1.95
N TYR A 134 -9.34 4.66 -1.91
CA TYR A 134 -10.44 5.58 -1.64
C TYR A 134 -11.07 5.20 -0.30
N ASN A 135 -11.32 6.17 0.54
CA ASN A 135 -12.01 6.00 1.81
C ASN A 135 -12.91 7.21 2.10
N PHE A 136 -13.83 7.05 3.04
CA PHE A 136 -14.73 8.13 3.43
C PHE A 136 -14.02 9.25 4.21
N PRO A 137 -14.53 10.50 4.18
CA PRO A 137 -13.90 11.65 4.84
C PRO A 137 -13.68 11.49 6.34
N TYR A 138 -14.51 10.71 7.02
CA TYR A 138 -14.43 10.51 8.48
C TYR A 138 -13.21 9.69 8.94
N TYR A 139 -12.51 9.00 8.03
CA TYR A 139 -11.37 8.14 8.40
C TYR A 139 -10.23 8.90 9.06
N ASP A 140 -9.88 10.08 8.53
CA ASP A 140 -8.83 10.93 9.09
C ASP A 140 -9.13 11.28 10.55
N GLN A 141 -10.39 11.63 10.85
CA GLN A 141 -10.80 11.97 12.21
C GLN A 141 -10.81 10.75 13.14
N LEU A 142 -11.29 9.58 12.67
CA LEU A 142 -11.26 8.34 13.47
C LEU A 142 -9.84 7.97 13.90
N LEU A 143 -8.87 8.11 13.01
CA LEU A 143 -7.47 7.80 13.28
C LEU A 143 -6.82 8.85 14.20
N LYS A 144 -7.04 10.13 13.94
CA LYS A 144 -6.55 11.24 14.78
C LYS A 144 -7.06 11.16 16.21
N ASN A 145 -8.34 10.83 16.42
CA ASN A 145 -8.92 10.67 17.76
C ASN A 145 -8.26 9.53 18.56
N ARG A 146 -7.55 8.62 17.89
CA ARG A 146 -6.74 7.55 18.53
C ARG A 146 -5.26 7.92 18.67
N GLY A 147 -4.90 9.18 18.42
CA GLY A 147 -3.54 9.68 18.57
C GLY A 147 -2.60 9.29 17.43
N LEU A 148 -3.13 8.84 16.29
CA LEU A 148 -2.30 8.67 15.09
C LEU A 148 -2.07 10.04 14.45
N GLU A 149 -0.81 10.29 14.07
CA GLU A 149 -0.39 11.54 13.46
C GLU A 149 -0.01 11.33 11.99
N LYS A 150 -0.20 12.36 11.18
CA LYS A 150 0.21 12.36 9.79
C LYS A 150 1.72 12.18 9.69
N ARG A 151 2.15 11.18 8.91
CA ARG A 151 3.57 10.90 8.67
C ARG A 151 4.08 11.47 7.34
N THR A 152 3.33 11.27 6.26
CA THR A 152 3.75 11.62 4.89
C THR A 152 2.52 11.93 4.06
N ASP A 153 2.61 12.91 3.17
CA ASP A 153 1.62 13.18 2.13
C ASP A 153 2.04 12.54 0.82
N TYR A 154 1.05 12.02 0.10
CA TYR A 154 1.18 11.58 -1.28
C TYR A 154 0.23 12.41 -2.14
N LEU A 155 0.74 12.92 -3.25
CA LEU A 155 -0.07 13.65 -4.21
C LEU A 155 -0.30 12.78 -5.44
N SER A 156 -1.57 12.63 -5.82
CA SER A 156 -1.95 12.02 -7.09
C SER A 156 -2.29 13.11 -8.10
N GLY A 157 -1.83 12.94 -9.33
CA GLY A 157 -2.14 13.84 -10.43
C GLY A 157 -2.80 13.09 -11.57
N TYR A 158 -3.74 13.74 -12.24
CA TYR A 158 -4.35 13.23 -13.46
C TYR A 158 -3.67 13.84 -14.70
N LEU A 159 -3.21 12.98 -15.59
CA LEU A 159 -2.69 13.37 -16.89
C LEU A 159 -3.68 12.86 -17.97
N PRO A 160 -4.42 13.74 -18.66
CA PRO A 160 -5.35 13.30 -19.69
C PRO A 160 -4.60 12.69 -20.89
N ALA A 161 -5.24 11.71 -21.54
CA ALA A 161 -4.62 10.96 -22.64
C ALA A 161 -4.28 11.84 -23.88
N ASP A 162 -4.96 12.95 -24.03
CA ASP A 162 -4.75 13.95 -25.09
C ASP A 162 -3.78 15.08 -24.68
N TYR A 163 -3.15 14.95 -23.49
CA TYR A 163 -2.17 15.94 -23.04
C TYR A 163 -0.95 15.96 -23.97
N ILE A 164 -0.73 17.12 -24.58
CA ILE A 164 0.41 17.34 -25.47
C ILE A 164 1.56 17.94 -24.65
N LEU A 165 2.66 17.18 -24.57
CA LEU A 165 3.88 17.68 -23.92
C LEU A 165 4.38 18.93 -24.66
N PRO A 166 4.73 20.01 -23.92
CA PRO A 166 5.32 21.18 -24.53
C PRO A 166 6.57 20.82 -25.36
N THR A 167 6.67 21.35 -26.59
CA THR A 167 7.77 21.08 -27.53
C THR A 167 9.15 21.25 -26.87
N ARG A 168 9.28 22.26 -26.01
CA ARG A 168 10.52 22.52 -25.26
C ARG A 168 10.94 21.32 -24.38
N ILE A 169 9.99 20.61 -23.76
CA ILE A 169 10.29 19.42 -22.92
C ILE A 169 10.81 18.30 -23.82
N LEU A 170 10.18 18.07 -24.97
CA LEU A 170 10.62 17.07 -25.94
C LEU A 170 12.02 17.35 -26.48
N GLU A 171 12.31 18.61 -26.83
CA GLU A 171 13.66 19.04 -27.28
C GLU A 171 14.72 18.87 -26.20
N ILE A 172 14.41 19.19 -24.94
CA ILE A 172 15.32 18.98 -23.81
C ILE A 172 15.57 17.47 -23.61
N ALA A 173 14.51 16.66 -23.63
CA ALA A 173 14.62 15.21 -23.46
C ALA A 173 15.52 14.60 -24.55
N GLU A 174 15.32 14.96 -25.82
CA GLU A 174 16.13 14.47 -26.93
C GLU A 174 17.61 14.92 -26.83
N ARG A 175 17.85 16.19 -26.45
CA ARG A 175 19.18 16.71 -26.22
C ARG A 175 19.92 15.99 -25.09
N VAL A 176 19.22 15.71 -23.97
CA VAL A 176 19.79 14.98 -22.84
C VAL A 176 20.08 13.54 -23.23
N LYS A 177 19.16 12.88 -23.94
CA LYS A 177 19.35 11.53 -24.47
C LYS A 177 20.61 11.41 -25.33
N GLN A 178 20.77 12.32 -26.30
CA GLN A 178 21.95 12.35 -27.17
C GLN A 178 23.26 12.62 -26.42
N ARG A 179 23.26 13.64 -25.53
CA ARG A 179 24.46 14.03 -24.78
C ARG A 179 24.91 12.99 -23.77
N ARG A 180 23.98 12.24 -23.19
CA ARG A 180 24.24 11.27 -22.13
C ARG A 180 24.22 9.82 -22.62
N GLY A 181 23.92 9.57 -23.89
CA GLY A 181 23.80 8.24 -24.45
C GLY A 181 22.67 7.42 -23.85
N TYR A 182 21.61 8.08 -23.37
CA TYR A 182 20.44 7.37 -22.80
C TYR A 182 19.66 6.69 -23.91
N TRP A 183 19.15 5.52 -23.59
CA TRP A 183 18.29 4.75 -24.48
C TRP A 183 17.19 4.04 -23.69
N VAL A 184 16.08 3.76 -24.35
CA VAL A 184 14.96 3.05 -23.75
C VAL A 184 15.05 1.57 -24.09
N LYS A 185 15.10 0.71 -23.06
CA LYS A 185 15.07 -0.74 -23.25
C LYS A 185 13.63 -1.23 -23.30
N SER A 186 13.24 -1.84 -24.41
CA SER A 186 11.99 -2.58 -24.54
C SER A 186 12.26 -4.08 -24.39
N PHE A 187 11.32 -4.80 -23.79
CA PHE A 187 11.42 -6.24 -23.58
C PHE A 187 10.39 -6.96 -24.45
N SER A 188 10.84 -7.96 -25.21
CA SER A 188 9.99 -8.77 -26.08
C SER A 188 9.34 -9.96 -25.36
N SER A 189 9.83 -10.31 -24.17
CA SER A 189 9.36 -11.45 -23.39
C SER A 189 9.68 -11.32 -21.90
N LYS A 190 8.90 -12.02 -21.06
CA LYS A 190 9.20 -12.16 -19.61
C LYS A 190 10.61 -12.77 -19.38
N ARG A 191 11.07 -13.69 -20.24
CA ARG A 191 12.41 -14.29 -20.14
C ARG A 191 13.51 -13.24 -20.34
N GLU A 192 13.32 -12.31 -21.25
CA GLU A 192 14.25 -11.21 -21.48
C GLU A 192 14.24 -10.25 -20.29
N LEU A 193 13.05 -9.85 -19.81
CA LEU A 193 12.90 -9.02 -18.63
C LEU A 193 13.62 -9.62 -17.40
N LYS A 194 13.42 -10.92 -17.12
CA LYS A 194 14.09 -11.62 -16.02
C LYS A 194 15.62 -11.46 -16.03
N LYS A 195 16.26 -11.44 -17.20
CA LYS A 195 17.72 -11.23 -17.31
C LYS A 195 18.16 -9.81 -16.91
N TRP A 196 17.26 -8.86 -16.97
CA TRP A 196 17.53 -7.46 -16.62
C TRP A 196 17.20 -7.11 -15.17
N ILE A 197 16.48 -7.96 -14.46
CA ILE A 197 16.10 -7.74 -13.06
C ILE A 197 17.28 -7.30 -12.19
N PRO A 198 18.45 -7.95 -12.19
CA PRO A 198 19.55 -7.53 -11.35
C PRO A 198 19.98 -6.06 -11.57
N ARG A 199 19.95 -5.61 -12.83
CA ARG A 199 20.25 -4.20 -13.17
C ARG A 199 19.13 -3.25 -12.76
N ILE A 200 17.87 -3.67 -12.93
CA ILE A 200 16.70 -2.89 -12.52
C ILE A 200 16.70 -2.71 -11.00
N LEU A 201 17.03 -3.75 -10.24
CA LEU A 201 17.08 -3.70 -8.79
C LEU A 201 18.14 -2.75 -8.26
N VAL A 202 19.33 -2.66 -8.88
CA VAL A 202 20.35 -1.67 -8.50
C VAL A 202 19.79 -0.26 -8.63
N VAL A 203 19.15 0.07 -9.76
CA VAL A 203 18.55 1.38 -9.98
C VAL A 203 17.39 1.63 -8.99
N TYR A 204 16.57 0.61 -8.74
CA TYR A 204 15.47 0.69 -7.81
C TYR A 204 15.96 0.95 -6.38
N GLU A 205 16.99 0.25 -5.94
CA GLU A 205 17.61 0.43 -4.62
C GLU A 205 18.22 1.83 -4.49
N GLU A 206 19.01 2.28 -5.46
CA GLU A 206 19.58 3.64 -5.46
C GLU A 206 18.50 4.72 -5.40
N ALA A 207 17.39 4.54 -6.12
CA ALA A 207 16.30 5.51 -6.18
C ALA A 207 15.43 5.53 -4.91
N PHE A 208 15.17 4.36 -4.29
CA PHE A 208 14.17 4.23 -3.24
C PHE A 208 14.71 3.93 -1.84
N SER A 209 16.00 3.57 -1.68
CA SER A 209 16.59 3.24 -0.37
C SER A 209 16.39 4.31 0.69
N GLN A 210 16.30 5.58 0.30
CA GLN A 210 16.06 6.71 1.18
C GLN A 210 14.57 6.97 1.47
N THR A 211 13.65 6.33 0.75
CA THR A 211 12.22 6.49 1.03
C THR A 211 11.81 5.72 2.28
N GLY A 212 11.01 6.33 3.15
CA GLY A 212 10.64 5.74 4.45
C GLY A 212 9.87 4.42 4.38
N SER A 213 9.38 4.02 3.21
CA SER A 213 8.65 2.76 2.98
C SER A 213 9.51 1.64 2.39
N TYR A 214 10.71 1.95 1.91
CA TYR A 214 11.58 0.99 1.23
C TYR A 214 12.21 -0.04 2.20
N TYR A 215 12.31 -1.25 1.76
CA TYR A 215 13.22 -2.30 2.21
C TYR A 215 13.61 -3.15 0.99
N PRO A 216 14.79 -3.81 0.98
CA PRO A 216 15.20 -4.67 -0.12
C PRO A 216 14.23 -5.84 -0.29
N PRO A 217 13.59 -6.00 -1.48
CA PRO A 217 12.68 -7.10 -1.71
C PRO A 217 13.43 -8.44 -1.78
N THR A 218 12.80 -9.51 -1.31
CA THR A 218 13.33 -10.86 -1.46
C THR A 218 13.19 -11.35 -2.91
N GLU A 219 13.95 -12.39 -3.28
CA GLU A 219 13.86 -13.00 -4.61
C GLU A 219 12.43 -13.49 -4.93
N ALA A 220 11.75 -14.09 -3.94
CA ALA A 220 10.37 -14.54 -4.07
C ALA A 220 9.37 -13.39 -4.26
N GLU A 221 9.60 -12.23 -3.62
CA GLU A 221 8.79 -11.03 -3.83
C GLU A 221 9.00 -10.47 -5.25
N ILE A 222 10.23 -10.45 -5.73
CA ILE A 222 10.57 -10.04 -7.10
C ILE A 222 9.91 -10.96 -8.13
N GLU A 223 9.97 -12.28 -7.93
CA GLU A 223 9.31 -13.24 -8.83
C GLU A 223 7.80 -13.06 -8.89
N ARG A 224 7.18 -12.67 -7.79
CA ARG A 224 5.74 -12.37 -7.73
C ARG A 224 5.37 -11.09 -8.50
N MET A 225 6.24 -10.10 -8.57
CA MET A 225 6.01 -8.84 -9.31
C MET A 225 6.06 -9.03 -10.83
N LEU A 226 6.57 -10.16 -11.34
CA LEU A 226 6.73 -10.50 -12.75
C LEU A 226 5.59 -11.35 -13.31
#